data_3866dea93bbf7f923a740dd3359dab6c
#
_entry.id   3866dea93bbf7f923a740dd3359dab6c
#
_cell.length_a   1.000
_cell.length_b   1.000
_cell.length_c   1.000
_cell.angle_alpha   90.00
_cell.angle_beta   90.00
_cell.angle_gamma   90.00
#
_symmetry.space_group_name_H-M   'P 1'
#
loop_
_entity.id
_entity.type
_entity.pdbx_description
1 polymer ?
#
loop_
_entity_poly.entity_id
_entity_poly.type
_entity_poly.pdbx_seq_one_letter_code
_entity_poly.pdbx_strand_id
1 'polypeptide(L)'
;GAKWTNNVPLKILSVFPGGTIIKPDSEWLVKVAFNREPEDARPAVRFETQDGKQEIPLVRISEREYQALMPPFTGERRYAVCAENRHTEYFTIRAEHSKPLIIRNISFRAADKETELLPNLRKWSLPKGAVMTIAVDAPENCIRLLLTGSGGLRRQLRKDPQTGFWQTSFTVWESGAFFFRTLETDGTRGGSDLYTLEIRSDNPPA
;
A
#
# COMPACT_ATOMS: atom_id res chain seq x y z
N GLY A 1 -51.93 16.10 -0.79
CA GLY A 1 -51.28 14.81 -0.85
C GLY A 1 -50.02 14.87 -0.01
N ALA A 2 -49.98 14.14 1.12
CA ALA A 2 -48.78 14.03 1.93
C ALA A 2 -47.67 13.35 1.07
N LYS A 3 -46.60 14.04 0.79
CA LYS A 3 -45.39 13.44 0.26
C LYS A 3 -44.84 12.54 1.36
N TRP A 4 -44.92 11.26 1.17
CA TRP A 4 -44.18 10.27 1.94
C TRP A 4 -42.71 10.46 1.58
N THR A 5 -41.99 11.29 2.31
CA THR A 5 -40.54 11.30 2.27
C THR A 5 -40.08 10.06 2.99
N ASN A 6 -39.57 9.09 2.25
CA ASN A 6 -38.83 7.96 2.83
C ASN A 6 -37.57 8.55 3.48
N ASN A 7 -37.69 8.92 4.77
CA ASN A 7 -36.57 9.38 5.57
C ASN A 7 -35.64 8.21 5.92
N VAL A 8 -34.90 7.75 4.90
CA VAL A 8 -33.82 6.80 5.14
C VAL A 8 -32.70 7.56 5.87
N PRO A 9 -32.28 7.12 7.06
CA PRO A 9 -31.20 7.77 7.77
C PRO A 9 -29.93 7.81 6.90
N LEU A 10 -29.23 8.93 6.92
CA LEU A 10 -27.95 9.05 6.25
C LEU A 10 -26.92 8.14 6.91
N LYS A 11 -26.22 7.33 6.12
CA LYS A 11 -25.12 6.49 6.57
C LYS A 11 -23.89 6.75 5.71
N ILE A 12 -22.75 6.84 6.36
CA ILE A 12 -21.46 6.87 5.71
C ILE A 12 -21.03 5.41 5.50
N LEU A 13 -20.97 4.99 4.25
CA LEU A 13 -20.66 3.61 3.88
C LEU A 13 -19.16 3.34 3.87
N SER A 14 -18.37 4.31 3.42
CA SER A 14 -16.92 4.18 3.36
C SER A 14 -16.25 5.54 3.42
N VAL A 15 -15.06 5.55 3.99
CA VAL A 15 -14.14 6.69 4.00
C VAL A 15 -12.77 6.19 3.56
N PHE A 16 -12.23 6.81 2.52
CA PHE A 16 -10.87 6.59 2.05
C PHE A 16 -10.03 7.86 2.33
N PRO A 17 -8.81 7.80 2.81
CA PRO A 17 -8.03 6.59 3.05
C PRO A 17 -8.30 5.92 4.41
N GLY A 18 -9.13 6.50 5.27
CA GLY A 18 -9.29 6.04 6.65
C GLY A 18 -8.05 6.36 7.49
N GLY A 19 -7.67 5.46 8.40
CA GLY A 19 -6.43 5.56 9.15
C GLY A 19 -5.29 4.88 8.38
N THR A 20 -4.28 5.63 7.99
CA THR A 20 -3.15 5.12 7.20
C THR A 20 -1.94 6.06 7.27
N ILE A 21 -0.88 5.68 6.56
CA ILE A 21 0.30 6.50 6.32
C ILE A 21 0.20 7.08 4.91
N ILE A 22 0.45 8.37 4.78
CA ILE A 22 0.50 9.07 3.51
C ILE A 22 1.85 9.76 3.32
N LYS A 23 2.11 10.20 2.09
CA LYS A 23 3.29 10.94 1.73
C LYS A 23 3.30 12.33 2.40
N PRO A 24 4.39 12.75 3.07
CA PRO A 24 4.47 14.08 3.67
C PRO A 24 4.55 15.17 2.59
N ASP A 25 4.20 16.39 2.98
CA ASP A 25 4.31 17.59 2.14
C ASP A 25 3.57 17.50 0.78
N SER A 26 2.60 16.61 0.69
CA SER A 26 1.76 16.42 -0.49
C SER A 26 0.29 16.55 -0.13
N GLU A 27 -0.49 17.13 -1.03
CA GLU A 27 -1.95 17.10 -0.91
C GLU A 27 -2.44 15.65 -0.94
N TRP A 28 -3.49 15.37 -0.18
CA TRP A 28 -4.08 14.05 -0.08
C TRP A 28 -5.60 14.12 -0.22
N LEU A 29 -6.20 13.03 -0.63
CA LEU A 29 -7.59 12.98 -1.02
C LEU A 29 -8.41 12.19 0.00
N VAL A 30 -9.52 12.78 0.48
CA VAL A 30 -10.56 12.06 1.22
C VAL A 30 -11.70 11.78 0.27
N LYS A 31 -12.09 10.51 0.14
CA LYS A 31 -13.28 10.07 -0.60
C LYS A 31 -14.29 9.46 0.35
N VAL A 32 -15.55 9.80 0.16
CA VAL A 32 -16.64 9.34 1.02
C VAL A 32 -17.77 8.82 0.16
N ALA A 33 -18.29 7.65 0.53
CA ALA A 33 -19.53 7.13 -0.06
C ALA A 33 -20.64 7.14 0.99
N PHE A 34 -21.81 7.62 0.57
CA PHE A 34 -23.02 7.66 1.36
C PHE A 34 -24.06 6.66 0.83
N ASN A 35 -25.00 6.24 1.66
CA ASN A 35 -26.14 5.40 1.23
C ASN A 35 -27.18 6.17 0.41
N ARG A 36 -27.20 7.48 0.55
CA ARG A 36 -28.03 8.43 -0.20
C ARG A 36 -27.36 9.79 -0.27
N GLU A 37 -27.92 10.70 -1.06
CA GLU A 37 -27.45 12.09 -1.08
C GLU A 37 -27.71 12.77 0.27
N PRO A 38 -26.73 13.46 0.87
CA PRO A 38 -26.94 14.31 2.04
C PRO A 38 -27.89 15.47 1.72
N GLU A 39 -28.89 15.71 2.57
CA GLU A 39 -29.90 16.75 2.31
C GLU A 39 -29.37 18.15 2.65
N ASP A 40 -29.45 18.66 3.80
CA ASP A 40 -29.36 20.09 4.09
C ASP A 40 -27.99 20.66 4.45
N ALA A 41 -27.04 19.86 4.82
CA ALA A 41 -25.73 20.33 5.23
C ALA A 41 -24.69 19.91 4.19
N ARG A 42 -23.83 20.83 3.85
CA ARG A 42 -22.65 20.49 3.04
C ARG A 42 -21.81 19.50 3.83
N PRO A 43 -21.65 18.27 3.35
CA PRO A 43 -20.75 17.34 4.01
C PRO A 43 -19.34 17.90 3.96
N ALA A 44 -18.58 17.68 5.04
CA ALA A 44 -17.26 18.25 5.19
C ALA A 44 -16.30 17.26 5.88
N VAL A 45 -15.03 17.45 5.64
CA VAL A 45 -13.97 16.81 6.43
C VAL A 45 -13.57 17.77 7.54
N ARG A 46 -13.73 17.35 8.79
CA ARG A 46 -13.24 18.04 9.96
C ARG A 46 -11.89 17.47 10.37
N PHE A 47 -10.90 18.31 10.54
CA PHE A 47 -9.58 17.89 10.97
C PHE A 47 -9.02 18.81 12.05
N GLU A 48 -8.13 18.25 12.85
CA GLU A 48 -7.50 18.95 13.96
C GLU A 48 -6.14 19.51 13.52
N THR A 49 -5.89 20.77 13.84
CA THR A 49 -4.61 21.45 13.67
C THR A 49 -4.14 22.02 15.00
N GLN A 50 -2.93 22.54 15.06
CA GLN A 50 -2.43 23.24 16.25
C GLN A 50 -3.30 24.45 16.62
N ASP A 51 -3.94 25.08 15.64
CA ASP A 51 -4.78 26.26 15.81
C ASP A 51 -6.27 25.93 16.05
N GLY A 52 -6.61 24.66 16.22
CA GLY A 52 -7.96 24.19 16.47
C GLY A 52 -8.52 23.30 15.37
N LYS A 53 -9.84 23.19 15.34
CA LYS A 53 -10.55 22.36 14.35
C LYS A 53 -10.86 23.19 13.12
N GLN A 54 -10.61 22.62 11.95
CA GLN A 54 -10.93 23.19 10.65
C GLN A 54 -11.82 22.24 9.86
N GLU A 55 -12.58 22.78 8.91
CA GLU A 55 -13.43 22.00 8.01
C GLU A 55 -13.16 22.34 6.56
N ILE A 56 -13.12 21.30 5.71
CA ILE A 56 -13.04 21.43 4.26
C ILE A 56 -14.29 20.79 3.66
N PRO A 57 -15.06 21.52 2.84
CA PRO A 57 -16.24 20.98 2.19
C PRO A 57 -15.90 19.80 1.28
N LEU A 58 -16.72 18.76 1.34
CA LEU A 58 -16.70 17.67 0.38
C LEU A 58 -17.41 18.11 -0.90
N VAL A 59 -16.77 17.83 -2.05
CA VAL A 59 -17.31 18.13 -3.38
C VAL A 59 -17.97 16.88 -3.91
N ARG A 60 -19.20 17.00 -4.42
CA ARG A 60 -19.94 15.92 -5.04
C ARG A 60 -19.27 15.45 -6.33
N ILE A 61 -19.05 14.15 -6.46
CA ILE A 61 -18.57 13.49 -7.68
C ILE A 61 -19.73 12.77 -8.39
N SER A 62 -20.58 12.11 -7.63
CA SER A 62 -21.78 11.41 -8.07
C SER A 62 -22.89 11.56 -7.03
N GLU A 63 -24.02 10.92 -7.24
CA GLU A 63 -25.13 10.99 -6.27
C GLU A 63 -24.77 10.58 -4.85
N ARG A 64 -23.80 9.68 -4.69
CA ARG A 64 -23.42 9.09 -3.41
C ARG A 64 -21.95 9.25 -3.05
N GLU A 65 -21.15 9.76 -3.97
CA GLU A 65 -19.71 9.89 -3.80
C GLU A 65 -19.28 11.34 -3.73
N TYR A 66 -18.46 11.65 -2.74
CA TYR A 66 -17.92 12.97 -2.46
C TYR A 66 -16.44 12.88 -2.21
N GLN A 67 -15.73 13.96 -2.47
CA GLN A 67 -14.30 14.05 -2.19
C GLN A 67 -13.89 15.43 -1.69
N ALA A 68 -12.79 15.46 -0.96
CA ALA A 68 -12.10 16.68 -0.58
C ALA A 68 -10.61 16.53 -0.78
N LEU A 69 -9.98 17.54 -1.37
CA LEU A 69 -8.53 17.63 -1.45
C LEU A 69 -8.03 18.32 -0.18
N MET A 70 -7.23 17.59 0.59
CA MET A 70 -6.74 18.02 1.89
C MET A 70 -5.37 18.66 1.78
N PRO A 71 -5.08 19.69 2.59
CA PRO A 71 -3.78 20.33 2.57
C PRO A 71 -2.67 19.39 3.04
N PRO A 72 -1.44 19.61 2.54
CA PRO A 72 -0.28 18.84 2.98
C PRO A 72 0.02 19.09 4.46
N PHE A 73 0.64 18.10 5.09
CA PHE A 73 1.13 18.21 6.46
C PHE A 73 2.28 17.21 6.70
N THR A 74 2.93 17.34 7.81
CA THR A 74 3.91 16.39 8.34
C THR A 74 3.51 15.94 9.74
N GLY A 75 3.91 14.73 10.12
CA GLY A 75 3.55 14.15 11.42
C GLY A 75 2.18 13.50 11.42
N GLU A 76 1.45 13.66 12.50
CA GLU A 76 0.16 13.01 12.72
C GLU A 76 -0.99 14.02 12.67
N ARG A 77 -2.10 13.60 12.09
CA ARG A 77 -3.35 14.38 12.05
C ARG A 77 -4.55 13.47 12.22
N ARG A 78 -5.56 14.00 12.91
CA ARG A 78 -6.85 13.33 13.07
C ARG A 78 -7.89 14.02 12.23
N TYR A 79 -8.74 13.25 11.57
CA TYR A 79 -9.88 13.80 10.82
C TYR A 79 -11.13 12.92 10.97
N ALA A 80 -12.27 13.52 10.74
CA ALA A 80 -13.58 12.87 10.69
C ALA A 80 -14.39 13.42 9.52
N VAL A 81 -15.35 12.65 9.05
CA VAL A 81 -16.34 13.09 8.06
C VAL A 81 -17.61 13.51 8.79
N CYS A 82 -18.11 14.69 8.45
CA CYS A 82 -19.33 15.26 9.03
C CYS A 82 -20.38 15.44 7.94
N ALA A 83 -21.60 15.04 8.21
CA ALA A 83 -22.76 15.26 7.35
C ALA A 83 -24.06 15.17 8.18
N GLU A 84 -25.01 16.06 7.95
CA GLU A 84 -26.34 16.08 8.61
C GLU A 84 -26.25 15.94 10.14
N ASN A 85 -25.40 16.75 10.79
CA ASN A 85 -25.14 16.73 12.23
C ASN A 85 -24.63 15.39 12.80
N ARG A 86 -24.13 14.53 11.94
CA ARG A 86 -23.45 13.29 12.30
C ARG A 86 -21.99 13.36 11.90
N HIS A 87 -21.16 12.59 12.55
CA HIS A 87 -19.76 12.44 12.19
C HIS A 87 -19.30 11.00 12.35
N THR A 88 -18.28 10.63 11.63
CA THR A 88 -17.57 9.36 11.82
C THR A 88 -16.74 9.37 13.10
N GLU A 89 -16.20 8.23 13.47
CA GLU A 89 -15.04 8.20 14.34
C GLU A 89 -13.89 9.01 13.72
N TYR A 90 -12.96 9.45 14.56
CA TYR A 90 -11.77 10.14 14.09
C TYR A 90 -10.75 9.11 13.58
N PHE A 91 -10.36 9.29 12.35
CA PHE A 91 -9.26 8.55 11.75
C PHE A 91 -7.94 9.24 12.07
N THR A 92 -6.92 8.47 12.37
CA THR A 92 -5.55 8.97 12.53
C THR A 92 -4.78 8.72 11.25
N ILE A 93 -4.20 9.77 10.69
CA ILE A 93 -3.36 9.70 9.51
C ILE A 93 -1.97 10.25 9.83
N ARG A 94 -0.95 9.54 9.38
CA ARG A 94 0.46 9.94 9.56
C ARG A 94 1.05 10.29 8.22
N ALA A 95 1.65 11.47 8.12
CA ALA A 95 2.38 11.92 6.95
C ALA A 95 3.87 11.75 7.23
N GLU A 96 4.43 10.66 6.74
CA GLU A 96 5.83 10.31 6.90
C GLU A 96 6.37 9.66 5.64
N HIS A 97 7.68 9.74 5.43
CA HIS A 97 8.30 9.07 4.30
C HIS A 97 8.13 7.57 4.43
N SER A 98 7.73 6.93 3.34
CA SER A 98 7.64 5.48 3.27
C SER A 98 8.99 4.87 3.62
N LYS A 99 8.98 3.88 4.50
CA LYS A 99 10.17 3.09 4.77
C LYS A 99 10.64 2.42 3.48
N PRO A 100 11.94 2.34 3.23
CA PRO A 100 12.45 1.64 2.05
C PRO A 100 12.06 0.15 2.14
N LEU A 101 11.85 -0.45 0.98
CA LEU A 101 11.70 -1.88 0.86
C LEU A 101 13.06 -2.56 1.15
N ILE A 102 13.06 -3.52 2.06
CA ILE A 102 14.29 -4.21 2.50
C ILE A 102 14.09 -5.71 2.34
N ILE A 103 15.01 -6.38 1.65
CA ILE A 103 15.09 -7.83 1.62
C ILE A 103 15.59 -8.27 3.00
N ARG A 104 14.79 -9.04 3.73
CA ARG A 104 15.16 -9.58 5.04
C ARG A 104 15.80 -10.93 4.97
N ASN A 105 15.25 -11.81 4.15
CA ASN A 105 15.76 -13.15 3.96
C ASN A 105 15.74 -13.50 2.48
N ILE A 106 16.78 -14.17 2.04
CA ILE A 106 16.88 -14.72 0.71
C ILE A 106 17.62 -16.04 0.78
N SER A 107 17.06 -17.07 0.18
CA SER A 107 17.65 -18.40 0.13
C SER A 107 17.34 -19.09 -1.17
N PHE A 108 18.05 -20.14 -1.47
CA PHE A 108 17.69 -21.05 -2.57
C PHE A 108 17.79 -22.49 -2.12
N ARG A 109 16.99 -23.34 -2.74
CA ARG A 109 17.06 -24.78 -2.60
C ARG A 109 17.48 -25.42 -3.92
N ALA A 110 18.53 -26.24 -3.84
CA ALA A 110 19.00 -27.08 -4.93
C ALA A 110 19.44 -28.43 -4.37
N ALA A 111 19.11 -29.54 -5.03
CA ALA A 111 19.43 -30.91 -4.57
C ALA A 111 19.05 -31.17 -3.10
N ASP A 112 17.82 -30.76 -2.69
CA ASP A 112 17.26 -30.88 -1.33
C ASP A 112 18.05 -30.16 -0.23
N LYS A 113 18.98 -29.29 -0.59
CA LYS A 113 19.74 -28.46 0.32
C LYS A 113 19.31 -27.00 0.18
N GLU A 114 18.97 -26.39 1.32
CA GLU A 114 18.72 -24.96 1.40
C GLU A 114 20.01 -24.21 1.73
N THR A 115 20.26 -23.14 1.01
CA THR A 115 21.41 -22.26 1.19
C THR A 115 20.90 -20.82 1.39
N GLU A 116 21.25 -20.21 2.50
CA GLU A 116 20.99 -18.80 2.76
C GLU A 116 21.98 -17.92 1.98
N LEU A 117 21.46 -16.80 1.49
CA LEU A 117 22.23 -15.80 0.78
C LEU A 117 22.26 -14.49 1.61
N LEU A 118 23.26 -13.65 1.36
CA LEU A 118 23.36 -12.34 2.01
C LEU A 118 22.29 -11.40 1.41
N PRO A 119 21.36 -10.88 2.23
CA PRO A 119 20.23 -10.10 1.73
C PRO A 119 20.59 -8.67 1.31
N ASN A 120 21.74 -8.17 1.70
CA ASN A 120 22.21 -6.81 1.40
C ASN A 120 22.98 -6.69 0.07
N LEU A 121 23.10 -7.77 -0.67
CA LEU A 121 23.72 -7.78 -2.00
C LEU A 121 22.73 -7.37 -3.08
N ARG A 122 23.26 -7.00 -4.24
CA ARG A 122 22.51 -6.68 -5.46
C ARG A 122 22.59 -7.77 -6.52
N LYS A 123 23.46 -8.74 -6.31
CA LYS A 123 23.71 -9.85 -7.23
C LYS A 123 23.92 -11.14 -6.45
N TRP A 124 23.27 -12.19 -6.91
CA TRP A 124 23.41 -13.54 -6.36
C TRP A 124 23.70 -14.54 -7.47
N SER A 125 24.53 -15.53 -7.16
CA SER A 125 24.84 -16.64 -8.03
C SER A 125 24.24 -17.91 -7.49
N LEU A 126 23.53 -18.67 -8.32
CA LEU A 126 22.85 -19.90 -7.92
C LEU A 126 22.87 -20.95 -9.04
N PRO A 127 22.67 -22.24 -8.69
CA PRO A 127 22.59 -23.30 -9.68
C PRO A 127 21.33 -23.16 -10.55
N LYS A 128 21.41 -23.62 -11.79
CA LYS A 128 20.24 -23.70 -12.68
C LYS A 128 19.17 -24.61 -12.08
N GLY A 129 17.92 -24.16 -12.11
CA GLY A 129 16.78 -24.90 -11.57
C GLY A 129 16.62 -24.77 -10.05
N ALA A 130 17.43 -23.96 -9.39
CA ALA A 130 17.25 -23.68 -7.97
C ALA A 130 15.92 -22.95 -7.70
N VAL A 131 15.29 -23.28 -6.58
CA VAL A 131 14.10 -22.59 -6.10
C VAL A 131 14.54 -21.49 -5.14
N MET A 132 14.35 -20.25 -5.55
CA MET A 132 14.67 -19.08 -4.75
C MET A 132 13.48 -18.67 -3.89
N THR A 133 13.70 -18.35 -2.64
CA THR A 133 12.71 -17.81 -1.70
C THR A 133 13.19 -16.46 -1.20
N ILE A 134 12.32 -15.46 -1.26
CA ILE A 134 12.62 -14.09 -0.84
C ILE A 134 11.56 -13.64 0.16
N ALA A 135 12.00 -13.08 1.28
CA ALA A 135 11.17 -12.39 2.24
C ALA A 135 11.56 -10.91 2.33
N VAL A 136 10.57 -10.06 2.22
CA VAL A 136 10.74 -8.61 2.06
C VAL A 136 9.95 -7.87 3.12
N ASP A 137 10.59 -6.91 3.75
CA ASP A 137 9.95 -5.93 4.62
C ASP A 137 9.57 -4.71 3.77
N ALA A 138 8.27 -4.55 3.55
CA ALA A 138 7.70 -3.44 2.78
C ALA A 138 7.12 -2.38 3.71
N PRO A 139 6.89 -1.14 3.22
CA PRO A 139 6.19 -0.12 3.98
C PRO A 139 4.87 -0.62 4.57
N GLU A 140 4.50 -0.14 5.76
CA GLU A 140 3.29 -0.58 6.48
C GLU A 140 2.00 -0.37 5.67
N ASN A 141 1.97 0.68 4.85
CA ASN A 141 0.85 1.01 3.98
C ASN A 141 0.88 0.29 2.61
N CYS A 142 1.82 -0.62 2.40
CA CYS A 142 1.87 -1.44 1.20
C CYS A 142 0.70 -2.43 1.17
N ILE A 143 -0.11 -2.36 0.12
CA ILE A 143 -1.25 -3.28 -0.09
C ILE A 143 -1.00 -4.30 -1.18
N ARG A 144 -0.02 -4.06 -2.04
CA ARG A 144 0.40 -4.99 -3.09
C ARG A 144 1.90 -4.89 -3.31
N LEU A 145 2.54 -6.03 -3.39
CA LEU A 145 3.94 -6.16 -3.71
C LEU A 145 4.12 -7.17 -4.85
N LEU A 146 4.72 -6.71 -5.94
CA LEU A 146 5.01 -7.53 -7.12
C LEU A 146 6.51 -7.64 -7.32
N LEU A 147 6.97 -8.83 -7.66
CA LEU A 147 8.30 -9.07 -8.20
C LEU A 147 8.17 -9.21 -9.71
N THR A 148 8.91 -8.42 -10.45
CA THR A 148 8.91 -8.40 -11.92
C THR A 148 10.36 -8.55 -12.42
N GLY A 149 10.58 -9.38 -13.40
CA GLY A 149 11.92 -9.62 -13.90
C GLY A 149 11.99 -10.04 -15.35
N SER A 150 13.20 -10.34 -15.80
CA SER A 150 13.49 -10.86 -17.14
C SER A 150 12.85 -12.23 -17.37
N GLY A 151 12.69 -12.60 -18.63
CA GLY A 151 12.11 -13.91 -19.00
C GLY A 151 10.64 -14.06 -18.61
N GLY A 152 9.90 -12.98 -18.49
CA GLY A 152 8.48 -13.01 -18.11
C GLY A 152 8.25 -13.30 -16.62
N LEU A 153 9.27 -13.21 -15.78
CA LEU A 153 9.14 -13.41 -14.34
C LEU A 153 8.20 -12.37 -13.75
N ARG A 154 7.12 -12.85 -13.17
CA ARG A 154 6.15 -12.02 -12.45
C ARG A 154 5.54 -12.82 -11.32
N ARG A 155 5.69 -12.32 -10.10
CA ARG A 155 5.14 -12.93 -8.89
C ARG A 155 4.50 -11.89 -8.00
N GLN A 156 3.32 -12.19 -7.51
CA GLN A 156 2.72 -11.43 -6.43
C GLN A 156 3.17 -12.03 -5.10
N LEU A 157 3.77 -11.20 -4.24
CA LEU A 157 4.16 -11.62 -2.92
C LEU A 157 2.93 -11.65 -2.01
N ARG A 158 2.97 -12.50 -1.01
CA ARG A 158 1.95 -12.62 0.03
C ARG A 158 2.55 -12.24 1.38
N LYS A 159 1.79 -11.47 2.13
CA LYS A 159 2.19 -11.07 3.48
C LYS A 159 1.98 -12.23 4.46
N ASP A 160 3.03 -12.62 5.15
CA ASP A 160 2.97 -13.58 6.25
C ASP A 160 2.41 -12.87 7.49
N PRO A 161 1.26 -13.31 8.04
CA PRO A 161 0.65 -12.67 9.20
C PRO A 161 1.48 -12.82 10.49
N GLN A 162 2.38 -13.80 10.57
CA GLN A 162 3.23 -14.01 11.75
C GLN A 162 4.44 -13.09 11.76
N THR A 163 5.13 -12.95 10.63
CA THR A 163 6.35 -12.13 10.52
C THR A 163 6.07 -10.71 10.05
N GLY A 164 4.96 -10.49 9.34
CA GLY A 164 4.67 -9.23 8.65
C GLY A 164 5.46 -9.03 7.37
N PHE A 165 6.31 -9.98 7.00
CA PHE A 165 7.10 -9.91 5.77
C PHE A 165 6.31 -10.43 4.57
N TRP A 166 6.62 -9.91 3.40
CA TRP A 166 6.08 -10.36 2.14
C TRP A 166 6.99 -11.40 1.52
N GLN A 167 6.42 -12.52 1.07
CA GLN A 167 7.20 -13.67 0.61
C GLN A 167 6.75 -14.15 -0.75
N THR A 168 7.71 -14.69 -1.50
CA THR A 168 7.46 -15.48 -2.71
C THR A 168 8.59 -16.47 -2.96
N SER A 169 8.28 -17.50 -3.73
CA SER A 169 9.26 -18.47 -4.23
C SER A 169 9.10 -18.66 -5.73
N PHE A 170 10.20 -18.84 -6.45
CA PHE A 170 10.18 -19.10 -7.88
C PHE A 170 11.44 -19.86 -8.30
N THR A 171 11.32 -20.63 -9.39
CA THR A 171 12.44 -21.39 -9.93
C THR A 171 13.24 -20.53 -10.91
N VAL A 172 14.56 -20.57 -10.81
CA VAL A 172 15.47 -19.79 -11.64
C VAL A 172 16.11 -20.69 -12.70
N TRP A 173 15.73 -20.47 -13.95
CA TRP A 173 16.21 -21.28 -15.08
C TRP A 173 17.31 -20.59 -15.90
N GLU A 174 17.38 -19.29 -15.87
CA GLU A 174 18.32 -18.48 -16.63
C GLU A 174 18.78 -17.26 -15.85
N SER A 175 19.93 -16.75 -16.20
CA SER A 175 20.43 -15.49 -15.66
C SER A 175 19.52 -14.35 -16.07
N GLY A 176 19.38 -13.36 -15.19
CA GLY A 176 18.52 -12.23 -15.46
C GLY A 176 18.51 -11.22 -14.32
N ALA A 177 17.54 -10.35 -14.35
CA ALA A 177 17.35 -9.32 -13.35
C ALA A 177 15.90 -9.24 -12.90
N PHE A 178 15.67 -8.76 -11.70
CA PHE A 178 14.34 -8.50 -11.18
C PHE A 178 14.32 -7.25 -10.28
N PHE A 179 13.14 -6.73 -10.07
CA PHE A 179 12.88 -5.62 -9.15
C PHE A 179 11.49 -5.76 -8.54
N PHE A 180 11.24 -5.04 -7.44
CA PHE A 180 9.95 -5.01 -6.80
C PHE A 180 9.16 -3.77 -7.20
N ARG A 181 7.84 -3.92 -7.27
CA ARG A 181 6.88 -2.82 -7.41
C ARG A 181 5.91 -2.86 -6.25
N THR A 182 5.69 -1.70 -5.63
CA THR A 182 4.75 -1.52 -4.52
C THR A 182 3.55 -0.70 -4.94
N LEU A 183 2.40 -1.02 -4.37
CA LEU A 183 1.21 -0.17 -4.37
C LEU A 183 0.83 0.10 -2.92
N GLU A 184 0.69 1.35 -2.56
CA GLU A 184 0.33 1.80 -1.22
C GLU A 184 -1.17 2.15 -1.12
N THR A 185 -1.69 2.23 0.10
CA THR A 185 -3.11 2.52 0.38
C THR A 185 -3.59 3.85 -0.19
N ASP A 186 -2.71 4.84 -0.32
CA ASP A 186 -3.01 6.15 -0.91
C ASP A 186 -2.92 6.17 -2.45
N GLY A 187 -2.67 5.01 -3.07
CA GLY A 187 -2.47 4.86 -4.50
C GLY A 187 -1.04 5.15 -4.98
N THR A 188 -0.13 5.52 -4.08
CA THR A 188 1.28 5.72 -4.42
C THR A 188 1.90 4.43 -4.92
N ARG A 189 2.66 4.53 -5.99
CA ARG A 189 3.43 3.43 -6.57
C ARG A 189 4.90 3.68 -6.31
N GLY A 190 5.57 2.65 -5.83
CA GLY A 190 7.00 2.66 -5.61
C GLY A 190 7.66 1.45 -6.21
N GLY A 191 8.95 1.31 -5.97
CA GLY A 191 9.72 0.16 -6.41
C GLY A 191 11.09 0.12 -5.79
N SER A 192 11.77 -0.98 -6.03
CA SER A 192 13.16 -1.17 -5.64
C SER A 192 14.10 -0.87 -6.81
N ASP A 193 15.38 -0.84 -6.49
CA ASP A 193 16.44 -0.97 -7.49
C ASP A 193 16.43 -2.36 -8.12
N LEU A 194 17.23 -2.50 -9.16
CA LEU A 194 17.39 -3.74 -9.89
C LEU A 194 18.32 -4.70 -9.13
N TYR A 195 17.91 -5.96 -9.04
CA TYR A 195 18.72 -7.07 -8.55
C TYR A 195 19.08 -8.01 -9.69
N THR A 196 20.24 -8.66 -9.63
CA THR A 196 20.73 -9.53 -10.67
C THR A 196 20.89 -10.96 -10.17
N LEU A 197 20.43 -11.92 -10.96
CA LEU A 197 20.64 -13.35 -10.75
C LEU A 197 21.58 -13.88 -11.82
N GLU A 198 22.59 -14.60 -11.40
CA GLU A 198 23.53 -15.26 -12.26
C GLU A 198 23.49 -16.77 -12.05
N ILE A 199 23.30 -17.51 -13.13
CA ILE A 199 23.38 -18.96 -13.09
C ILE A 199 24.85 -19.35 -13.12
N ARG A 200 25.26 -20.11 -12.11
CA ARG A 200 26.58 -20.75 -12.10
C ARG A 200 26.58 -21.89 -13.11
N SER A 201 27.55 -21.91 -14.01
CA SER A 201 27.81 -23.08 -14.82
C SER A 201 28.49 -24.15 -13.95
N ASP A 202 27.89 -25.33 -13.85
CA ASP A 202 28.51 -26.51 -13.26
C ASP A 202 29.56 -27.06 -14.21
N ASN A 203 30.62 -26.30 -14.44
CA ASN A 203 31.82 -26.90 -15.04
C ASN A 203 32.62 -27.47 -13.87
N PRO A 204 32.80 -28.81 -13.82
CA PRO A 204 33.71 -29.37 -12.84
C PRO A 204 35.11 -28.75 -13.07
N PRO A 205 35.85 -28.49 -11.98
CA PRO A 205 37.21 -27.98 -12.12
C PRO A 205 38.03 -28.94 -12.98
N ALA A 206 38.69 -28.37 -14.00
CA ALA A 206 39.59 -29.09 -14.87
C ALA A 206 40.79 -29.66 -14.09
#